data_16c750d923f97da8fc8d6a0135da1d7a
#
_entry.id   16c750d923f97da8fc8d6a0135da1d7a
#
_cell.length_a   1.000
_cell.length_b   1.000
_cell.length_c   1.000
_cell.angle_alpha   90.00
_cell.angle_beta   90.00
_cell.angle_gamma   90.00
#
_symmetry.space_group_name_H-M   'P 1'
#
loop_
_entity.id
_entity.type
_entity.pdbx_description
1 polymer ?
#
loop_
_entity_poly.entity_id
_entity_poly.type
_entity_poly.pdbx_seq_one_letter_code
_entity_poly.pdbx_strand_id
1 'polypeptide(L)'
;APARPAAPVWRASIPLDDPAIPLGASWLRWALPDGTAVDCRPAGGLAPMLDLAGRCRGARLAVQAGRVSVSLLPPMAPRERTRRGRRLLIEAEFGPLADGILLESFQGRSGGDSPGAIAADLARRGIGAPLWFSVVDGTVPAPPGTIPLIRGSEEWFRALRTARVIITNDCLPIWWAKRPGQRVLQTWHGTPIKRLGHDAAPGATSLTYLRMIDAQAPQWDLLLAQSRSAEERLRSALGYTGPTWVGEYPRNAPLTADPRARAATRRRTRAELGIPDDAPVVLLAPTWREELRDGESSITRLVDAERVARETGAVVLLRGHHMNRPALGAPSGDPELPE
;
A
#
# COMPACT_ATOMS: atom_id res chain seq x y z
N ALA A 1 -2.64 42.96 41.82
CA ALA A 1 -2.67 41.48 41.70
C ALA A 1 -1.37 41.05 41.03
N PRO A 2 -0.64 40.07 41.56
CA PRO A 2 0.56 39.57 40.90
C PRO A 2 0.18 38.96 39.54
N ALA A 3 0.96 39.29 38.50
CA ALA A 3 0.77 38.73 37.16
C ALA A 3 0.83 37.20 37.25
N ARG A 4 -0.18 36.51 36.71
CA ARG A 4 -0.14 35.04 36.58
C ARG A 4 1.10 34.68 35.78
N PRO A 5 1.89 33.72 36.24
CA PRO A 5 3.02 33.24 35.45
C PRO A 5 2.54 32.81 34.06
N ALA A 6 3.27 33.23 33.03
CA ALA A 6 2.95 32.80 31.66
C ALA A 6 2.94 31.27 31.61
N ALA A 7 1.90 30.70 31.00
CA ALA A 7 1.83 29.24 30.82
C ALA A 7 3.04 28.76 30.04
N PRO A 8 3.66 27.63 30.42
CA PRO A 8 4.80 27.09 29.70
C PRO A 8 4.42 26.77 28.24
N VAL A 9 5.26 27.19 27.31
CA VAL A 9 5.08 26.92 25.87
C VAL A 9 5.98 25.76 25.48
N TRP A 10 5.37 24.74 24.91
CA TRP A 10 6.05 23.56 24.41
C TRP A 10 6.19 23.63 22.89
N ARG A 11 7.32 23.17 22.36
CA ARG A 11 7.56 23.05 20.92
C ARG A 11 7.90 21.60 20.60
N ALA A 12 7.20 21.03 19.61
CA ALA A 12 7.54 19.74 19.03
C ALA A 12 7.75 19.87 17.53
N SER A 13 8.66 19.05 16.99
CA SER A 13 8.87 18.92 15.55
C SER A 13 8.51 17.50 15.12
N ILE A 14 7.68 17.39 14.09
CA ILE A 14 7.28 16.10 13.52
C ILE A 14 7.86 16.03 12.10
N PRO A 15 8.83 15.13 11.85
CA PRO A 15 9.38 14.96 10.51
C PRO A 15 8.32 14.32 9.59
N LEU A 16 7.82 15.07 8.62
CA LEU A 16 6.74 14.60 7.72
C LEU A 16 7.18 13.44 6.82
N ASP A 17 8.46 13.33 6.56
CA ASP A 17 9.04 12.32 5.66
C ASP A 17 9.53 11.07 6.39
N ASP A 18 9.27 10.95 7.70
CA ASP A 18 9.61 9.74 8.47
C ASP A 18 8.68 8.58 8.09
N PRO A 19 9.21 7.50 7.49
CA PRO A 19 8.43 6.34 7.07
C PRO A 19 7.78 5.59 8.24
N ALA A 20 8.26 5.78 9.47
CA ALA A 20 7.68 5.17 10.66
C ALA A 20 6.31 5.78 11.03
N ILE A 21 6.02 6.99 10.54
CA ILE A 21 4.74 7.64 10.80
C ILE A 21 3.75 7.22 9.70
N PRO A 22 2.66 6.48 10.02
CA PRO A 22 1.71 6.01 9.03
C PRO A 22 0.92 7.15 8.39
N LEU A 23 0.43 6.93 7.15
CA LEU A 23 -0.58 7.79 6.54
C LEU A 23 -1.87 7.73 7.35
N GLY A 24 -2.63 8.83 7.33
CA GLY A 24 -3.89 8.96 8.05
C GLY A 24 -3.82 9.91 9.24
N ALA A 25 -4.89 9.93 10.02
CA ALA A 25 -5.04 10.85 11.14
C ALA A 25 -4.49 10.26 12.44
N SER A 26 -3.73 11.05 13.18
CA SER A 26 -3.23 10.73 14.51
C SER A 26 -3.51 11.89 15.47
N TRP A 27 -3.87 11.57 16.70
CA TRP A 27 -4.00 12.57 17.76
C TRP A 27 -2.67 12.76 18.45
N LEU A 28 -2.25 14.02 18.64
CA LEU A 28 -1.07 14.33 19.42
C LEU A 28 -1.40 14.20 20.90
N ARG A 29 -0.58 13.41 21.59
CA ARG A 29 -0.56 13.32 23.05
C ARG A 29 0.78 13.86 23.55
N TRP A 30 0.72 14.67 24.58
CA TRP A 30 1.89 15.20 25.24
C TRP A 30 2.10 14.42 26.53
N ALA A 31 3.33 14.00 26.77
CA ALA A 31 3.70 13.33 28.00
C ALA A 31 5.07 13.85 28.47
N LEU A 32 5.27 13.88 29.78
CA LEU A 32 6.58 14.10 30.38
C LEU A 32 7.46 12.84 30.15
N PRO A 33 8.78 12.94 30.38
CA PRO A 33 9.69 11.79 30.24
C PRO A 33 9.32 10.58 31.10
N ASP A 34 8.63 10.79 32.20
CA ASP A 34 8.11 9.75 33.11
C ASP A 34 6.79 9.12 32.62
N GLY A 35 6.27 9.54 31.46
CA GLY A 35 5.02 9.05 30.90
C GLY A 35 3.76 9.78 31.38
N THR A 36 3.89 10.76 32.30
CA THR A 36 2.75 11.53 32.78
C THR A 36 2.12 12.32 31.65
N ALA A 37 0.83 12.10 31.38
CA ALA A 37 0.12 12.84 30.33
C ALA A 37 -0.03 14.32 30.70
N VAL A 38 0.24 15.20 29.75
CA VAL A 38 0.09 16.64 29.89
C VAL A 38 -1.06 17.14 29.02
N ASP A 39 -2.00 17.87 29.60
CA ASP A 39 -3.06 18.51 28.83
C ASP A 39 -2.50 19.80 28.17
N CYS A 40 -2.17 19.70 26.88
CA CYS A 40 -1.66 20.83 26.11
C CYS A 40 -2.75 21.32 25.16
N ARG A 41 -2.95 22.64 25.15
CA ARG A 41 -3.81 23.30 24.18
C ARG A 41 -2.96 24.08 23.19
N PRO A 42 -3.35 24.16 21.92
CA PRO A 42 -2.67 25.00 20.96
C PRO A 42 -2.59 26.45 21.47
N ALA A 43 -1.42 27.06 21.40
CA ALA A 43 -1.29 28.48 21.62
C ALA A 43 -2.18 29.23 20.61
N GLY A 44 -2.83 30.29 21.01
CA GLY A 44 -3.77 31.05 20.18
C GLY A 44 -3.16 31.46 18.84
N GLY A 45 -3.95 31.38 17.76
CA GLY A 45 -3.56 31.77 16.41
C GLY A 45 -3.33 30.63 15.43
N LEU A 46 -3.43 29.36 15.84
CA LEU A 46 -3.51 28.26 14.87
C LEU A 46 -4.84 28.33 14.11
N ALA A 47 -4.75 28.41 12.78
CA ALA A 47 -5.92 28.21 11.95
C ALA A 47 -6.56 26.86 12.30
N PRO A 48 -7.91 26.74 12.29
CA PRO A 48 -8.59 25.50 12.63
C PRO A 48 -8.16 24.32 11.76
N MET A 49 -7.56 24.60 10.62
CA MET A 49 -6.96 23.62 9.73
C MET A 49 -5.80 24.25 8.96
N LEU A 50 -4.66 23.58 8.94
CA LEU A 50 -3.46 24.00 8.21
C LEU A 50 -2.94 22.84 7.38
N ASP A 51 -2.83 23.03 6.08
CA ASP A 51 -2.20 22.08 5.15
C ASP A 51 -0.74 22.48 4.95
N LEU A 52 0.16 21.52 5.22
CA LEU A 52 1.61 21.63 5.01
C LEU A 52 2.02 20.74 3.84
N ALA A 53 2.94 21.21 3.02
CA ALA A 53 3.54 20.45 1.93
C ALA A 53 4.90 19.91 2.36
N GLY A 54 5.12 18.60 2.19
CA GLY A 54 6.41 17.94 2.35
C GLY A 54 6.87 17.32 1.02
N ARG A 55 8.11 16.83 0.99
CA ARG A 55 8.69 16.18 -0.22
C ARG A 55 8.01 14.86 -0.55
N CYS A 56 7.77 14.02 0.46
CA CYS A 56 7.18 12.69 0.31
C CYS A 56 5.72 12.65 0.74
N ARG A 57 5.31 13.54 1.65
CA ARG A 57 3.96 13.60 2.23
C ARG A 57 3.53 15.04 2.44
N GLY A 58 2.22 15.28 2.43
CA GLY A 58 1.63 16.47 3.00
C GLY A 58 1.17 16.20 4.43
N ALA A 59 0.89 17.24 5.20
CA ALA A 59 0.26 17.11 6.50
C ALA A 59 -0.89 18.09 6.62
N ARG A 60 -1.94 17.65 7.29
CA ARG A 60 -3.04 18.52 7.74
C ARG A 60 -3.06 18.52 9.25
N LEU A 61 -2.92 19.69 9.82
CA LEU A 61 -3.14 19.92 11.24
C LEU A 61 -4.60 20.39 11.43
N ALA A 62 -5.29 19.80 12.35
CA ALA A 62 -6.63 20.26 12.74
C ALA A 62 -6.74 20.36 14.25
N VAL A 63 -7.45 21.38 14.71
CA VAL A 63 -7.74 21.59 16.12
C VAL A 63 -9.22 21.33 16.35
N GLN A 64 -9.53 20.34 17.18
CA GLN A 64 -10.89 19.97 17.55
C GLN A 64 -11.00 19.82 19.07
N ALA A 65 -11.92 20.54 19.67
CA ALA A 65 -12.16 20.52 21.12
C ALA A 65 -10.86 20.68 21.96
N GLY A 66 -9.97 21.57 21.53
CA GLY A 66 -8.70 21.85 22.22
C GLY A 66 -7.60 20.80 22.01
N ARG A 67 -7.84 19.77 21.21
CA ARG A 67 -6.85 18.75 20.83
C ARG A 67 -6.33 19.00 19.43
N VAL A 68 -5.06 18.62 19.17
CA VAL A 68 -4.46 18.71 17.85
C VAL A 68 -4.40 17.32 17.24
N SER A 69 -4.96 17.20 16.03
CA SER A 69 -4.76 16.04 15.18
C SER A 69 -3.81 16.37 14.03
N VAL A 70 -3.00 15.40 13.65
CA VAL A 70 -2.12 15.44 12.47
C VAL A 70 -2.58 14.35 11.51
N SER A 71 -2.95 14.73 10.30
CA SER A 71 -3.24 13.78 9.24
C SER A 71 -2.12 13.83 8.21
N LEU A 72 -1.38 12.75 8.05
CA LEU A 72 -0.39 12.62 6.98
C LEU A 72 -1.10 12.21 5.69
N LEU A 73 -0.84 12.94 4.64
CA LEU A 73 -1.50 12.82 3.34
C LEU A 73 -0.43 12.61 2.26
N PRO A 74 -0.77 11.94 1.14
CA PRO A 74 0.11 11.92 -0.03
C PRO A 74 0.47 13.34 -0.50
N PRO A 75 1.63 13.56 -1.12
CA PRO A 75 2.07 14.88 -1.63
C PRO A 75 1.29 15.23 -2.91
N MET A 76 0.05 15.65 -2.77
CA MET A 76 -0.86 16.01 -3.86
C MET A 76 -1.21 17.49 -3.79
N ALA A 77 -1.57 18.08 -4.91
CA ALA A 77 -2.08 19.43 -4.96
C ALA A 77 -3.40 19.56 -4.15
N PRO A 78 -3.68 20.70 -3.54
CA PRO A 78 -4.92 20.87 -2.75
C PRO A 78 -6.20 20.50 -3.53
N ARG A 79 -6.27 20.84 -4.84
CA ARG A 79 -7.40 20.48 -5.71
C ARG A 79 -7.62 18.98 -5.84
N GLU A 80 -6.55 18.19 -5.87
CA GLU A 80 -6.58 16.73 -6.04
C GLU A 80 -7.10 16.01 -4.78
N ARG A 81 -7.03 16.68 -3.63
CA ARG A 81 -7.53 16.17 -2.35
C ARG A 81 -9.02 16.43 -2.12
N THR A 82 -9.66 17.28 -2.95
CA THR A 82 -11.08 17.61 -2.81
C THR A 82 -11.96 16.64 -3.61
N ARG A 83 -13.19 16.36 -3.13
CA ARG A 83 -14.17 15.55 -3.88
C ARG A 83 -14.44 16.15 -5.27
N ARG A 84 -14.61 17.48 -5.36
CA ARG A 84 -14.85 18.18 -6.62
C ARG A 84 -13.66 18.02 -7.58
N GLY A 85 -12.44 18.23 -7.09
CA GLY A 85 -11.25 18.11 -7.92
C GLY A 85 -11.04 16.68 -8.45
N ARG A 86 -11.23 15.66 -7.61
CA ARG A 86 -11.18 14.26 -8.02
C ARG A 86 -12.23 13.91 -9.07
N ARG A 87 -13.47 14.39 -8.90
CA ARG A 87 -14.52 14.19 -9.89
C ARG A 87 -14.13 14.79 -11.24
N LEU A 88 -13.59 15.99 -11.26
CA LEU A 88 -13.10 16.62 -12.49
C LEU A 88 -11.98 15.81 -13.15
N LEU A 89 -11.07 15.20 -12.36
CA LEU A 89 -10.00 14.34 -12.88
C LEU A 89 -10.53 13.00 -13.42
N ILE A 90 -11.56 12.44 -12.80
CA ILE A 90 -12.24 11.23 -13.30
C ILE A 90 -12.90 11.50 -14.65
N GLU A 91 -13.55 12.66 -14.80
CA GLU A 91 -14.29 13.08 -15.98
C GLU A 91 -13.38 13.71 -17.06
N ALA A 92 -12.11 13.98 -16.75
CA ALA A 92 -11.20 14.65 -17.65
C ALA A 92 -10.83 13.81 -18.88
N GLU A 93 -10.77 14.46 -20.03
CA GLU A 93 -10.19 13.90 -21.25
C GLU A 93 -8.70 14.24 -21.30
N PHE A 94 -7.85 13.21 -21.18
CA PHE A 94 -6.38 13.37 -21.21
C PHE A 94 -5.74 13.18 -22.58
N GLY A 95 -6.54 13.20 -23.65
CA GLY A 95 -6.05 13.03 -25.02
C GLY A 95 -5.87 11.59 -25.47
N PRO A 96 -5.09 11.33 -26.53
CA PRO A 96 -4.90 10.01 -27.13
C PRO A 96 -4.11 9.07 -26.18
N LEU A 97 -4.11 7.78 -26.51
CA LEU A 97 -3.25 6.82 -25.80
C LEU A 97 -1.78 7.16 -26.05
N ALA A 98 -1.01 7.09 -24.97
CA ALA A 98 0.45 7.22 -24.99
C ALA A 98 1.09 5.83 -25.05
N ASP A 99 2.22 5.72 -25.71
CA ASP A 99 3.00 4.49 -25.79
C ASP A 99 3.77 4.23 -24.47
N GLY A 100 3.03 4.10 -23.37
CA GLY A 100 3.57 3.92 -22.05
C GLY A 100 2.90 2.76 -21.33
N ILE A 101 3.55 2.29 -20.28
CA ILE A 101 3.09 1.19 -19.41
C ILE A 101 2.89 1.74 -18.01
N LEU A 102 1.68 1.61 -17.49
CA LEU A 102 1.38 1.89 -16.08
C LEU A 102 1.41 0.58 -15.30
N LEU A 103 2.22 0.53 -14.24
CA LEU A 103 2.32 -0.61 -13.35
C LEU A 103 1.86 -0.21 -11.95
N GLU A 104 1.09 -1.06 -11.31
CA GLU A 104 0.57 -0.83 -9.96
C GLU A 104 0.58 -2.10 -9.13
N SER A 105 1.17 -2.05 -7.92
CA SER A 105 1.14 -3.12 -6.94
C SER A 105 0.35 -2.71 -5.71
N PHE A 106 -0.67 -3.50 -5.35
CA PHE A 106 -1.51 -3.28 -4.16
C PHE A 106 -1.97 -1.82 -4.04
N GLN A 107 -2.51 -1.27 -5.12
CA GLN A 107 -3.00 0.11 -5.18
C GLN A 107 -1.92 1.15 -4.79
N GLY A 108 -0.68 0.91 -5.21
CA GLY A 108 0.45 1.80 -4.95
C GLY A 108 1.11 1.65 -3.57
N ARG A 109 0.70 0.67 -2.77
CA ARG A 109 1.27 0.45 -1.41
C ARG A 109 2.58 -0.35 -1.41
N SER A 110 3.01 -0.86 -2.56
CA SER A 110 4.24 -1.65 -2.70
C SER A 110 4.92 -1.37 -4.03
N GLY A 111 6.23 -1.27 -4.03
CA GLY A 111 7.06 -1.28 -5.24
C GLY A 111 7.43 -2.68 -5.73
N GLY A 112 6.99 -3.72 -5.02
CA GLY A 112 7.32 -5.12 -5.29
C GLY A 112 6.21 -5.89 -6.02
N ASP A 113 6.10 -7.18 -5.67
CA ASP A 113 5.20 -8.16 -6.28
C ASP A 113 5.42 -8.34 -7.79
N SER A 114 4.50 -8.98 -8.49
CA SER A 114 4.65 -9.26 -9.91
C SER A 114 4.74 -8.01 -10.78
N PRO A 115 3.93 -6.94 -10.58
CA PRO A 115 4.12 -5.70 -11.33
C PRO A 115 5.48 -5.06 -11.10
N GLY A 116 6.01 -5.07 -9.87
CA GLY A 116 7.34 -4.54 -9.56
C GLY A 116 8.45 -5.35 -10.24
N ALA A 117 8.35 -6.69 -10.23
CA ALA A 117 9.30 -7.56 -10.90
C ALA A 117 9.29 -7.36 -12.43
N ILE A 118 8.09 -7.22 -13.02
CA ILE A 118 7.93 -6.90 -14.45
C ILE A 118 8.54 -5.54 -14.76
N ALA A 119 8.26 -4.52 -13.94
CA ALA A 119 8.82 -3.18 -14.14
C ALA A 119 10.36 -3.19 -14.16
N ALA A 120 10.97 -3.87 -13.19
CA ALA A 120 12.43 -4.01 -13.12
C ALA A 120 13.01 -4.74 -14.33
N ASP A 121 12.33 -5.79 -14.83
CA ASP A 121 12.78 -6.52 -16.02
C ASP A 121 12.65 -5.68 -17.30
N LEU A 122 11.54 -4.97 -17.48
CA LEU A 122 11.33 -4.07 -18.61
C LEU A 122 12.36 -2.93 -18.64
N ALA A 123 12.64 -2.33 -17.47
CA ALA A 123 13.67 -1.29 -17.34
C ALA A 123 15.06 -1.83 -17.70
N ARG A 124 15.40 -3.04 -17.20
CA ARG A 124 16.68 -3.69 -17.51
C ARG A 124 16.83 -4.02 -19.00
N ARG A 125 15.75 -4.35 -19.69
CA ARG A 125 15.73 -4.61 -21.15
C ARG A 125 15.81 -3.33 -21.97
N GLY A 126 15.68 -2.14 -21.35
CA GLY A 126 15.80 -0.86 -22.05
C GLY A 126 14.67 -0.62 -23.06
N ILE A 127 13.44 -1.06 -22.77
CA ILE A 127 12.31 -0.74 -23.65
C ILE A 127 12.11 0.77 -23.72
N GLY A 128 11.94 1.32 -24.94
CA GLY A 128 11.84 2.75 -25.18
C GLY A 128 10.55 3.43 -24.67
N ALA A 129 9.60 2.65 -24.13
CA ALA A 129 8.36 3.17 -23.61
C ALA A 129 8.53 3.67 -22.15
N PRO A 130 7.90 4.79 -21.74
CA PRO A 130 7.91 5.22 -20.36
C PRO A 130 7.22 4.18 -19.47
N LEU A 131 7.88 3.86 -18.36
CA LEU A 131 7.37 2.97 -17.31
C LEU A 131 6.90 3.82 -16.14
N TRP A 132 5.60 3.99 -16.00
CA TRP A 132 4.99 4.67 -14.86
C TRP A 132 4.69 3.65 -13.76
N PHE A 133 5.03 3.98 -12.52
CA PHE A 133 4.75 3.11 -11.39
C PHE A 133 3.93 3.85 -10.33
N SER A 134 2.73 3.32 -10.01
CA SER A 134 1.86 3.91 -9.00
C SER A 134 2.44 3.71 -7.60
N VAL A 135 2.54 4.78 -6.82
CA VAL A 135 2.91 4.76 -5.39
C VAL A 135 1.92 5.60 -4.60
N VAL A 136 1.62 5.22 -3.37
CA VAL A 136 0.72 6.01 -2.51
C VAL A 136 1.38 7.31 -2.07
N ASP A 137 2.70 7.32 -1.89
CA ASP A 137 3.51 8.49 -1.56
C ASP A 137 5.01 8.21 -1.85
N GLY A 138 5.86 9.18 -1.57
CA GLY A 138 7.30 9.07 -1.78
C GLY A 138 8.04 8.14 -0.81
N THR A 139 7.37 7.54 0.18
CA THR A 139 7.97 6.54 1.09
C THR A 139 7.94 5.13 0.51
N VAL A 140 7.11 4.89 -0.51
CA VAL A 140 7.09 3.61 -1.24
C VAL A 140 8.16 3.67 -2.34
N PRO A 141 9.21 2.84 -2.28
CA PRO A 141 10.23 2.82 -3.31
C PRO A 141 9.67 2.25 -4.61
N ALA A 142 9.65 3.05 -5.68
CA ALA A 142 9.34 2.55 -7.01
C ALA A 142 10.52 1.73 -7.57
N PRO A 143 10.29 0.73 -8.44
CA PRO A 143 11.36 -0.03 -9.07
C PRO A 143 12.33 0.89 -9.85
N PRO A 144 13.64 0.62 -9.80
CA PRO A 144 14.62 1.39 -10.57
C PRO A 144 14.28 1.44 -12.07
N GLY A 145 14.47 2.62 -12.68
CA GLY A 145 14.15 2.84 -14.10
C GLY A 145 12.68 3.13 -14.38
N THR A 146 11.84 3.27 -13.35
CA THR A 146 10.45 3.69 -13.49
C THR A 146 10.25 5.14 -13.04
N ILE A 147 9.15 5.74 -13.50
CA ILE A 147 8.71 7.08 -13.11
C ILE A 147 7.61 6.91 -12.05
N PRO A 148 7.86 7.25 -10.78
CA PRO A 148 6.86 7.13 -9.73
C PRO A 148 5.73 8.16 -9.92
N LEU A 149 4.50 7.70 -9.85
CA LEU A 149 3.31 8.54 -9.89
C LEU A 149 2.53 8.39 -8.58
N ILE A 150 2.24 9.50 -7.94
CA ILE A 150 1.42 9.48 -6.71
C ILE A 150 -0.01 9.13 -7.07
N ARG A 151 -0.50 8.03 -6.53
CA ARG A 151 -1.86 7.55 -6.78
C ARG A 151 -2.90 8.60 -6.34
N GLY A 152 -3.74 9.00 -7.29
CA GLY A 152 -4.71 10.08 -7.09
C GLY A 152 -4.23 11.48 -7.48
N SER A 153 -2.97 11.66 -7.93
CA SER A 153 -2.51 12.89 -8.57
C SER A 153 -3.02 13.00 -10.01
N GLU A 154 -2.99 14.19 -10.57
CA GLU A 154 -3.40 14.41 -11.96
C GLU A 154 -2.56 13.58 -12.94
N GLU A 155 -1.25 13.46 -12.69
CA GLU A 155 -0.35 12.64 -13.51
C GLU A 155 -0.73 11.18 -13.48
N TRP A 156 -1.14 10.67 -12.30
CA TRP A 156 -1.62 9.29 -12.16
C TRP A 156 -2.95 9.09 -12.90
N PHE A 157 -3.92 10.02 -12.79
CA PHE A 157 -5.17 9.95 -13.55
C PHE A 157 -4.89 9.98 -15.05
N ARG A 158 -3.97 10.84 -15.49
CA ARG A 158 -3.53 10.93 -16.89
C ARG A 158 -2.94 9.58 -17.35
N ALA A 159 -2.00 9.01 -16.60
CA ALA A 159 -1.38 7.73 -16.94
C ALA A 159 -2.43 6.61 -16.98
N LEU A 160 -3.32 6.53 -15.99
CA LEU A 160 -4.39 5.53 -15.94
C LEU A 160 -5.33 5.60 -17.16
N ARG A 161 -5.58 6.81 -17.67
CA ARG A 161 -6.46 7.05 -18.82
C ARG A 161 -5.74 6.92 -20.16
N THR A 162 -4.42 7.12 -20.22
CA THR A 162 -3.69 7.18 -21.48
C THR A 162 -2.66 6.08 -21.68
N ALA A 163 -2.23 5.36 -20.65
CA ALA A 163 -1.31 4.25 -20.81
C ALA A 163 -1.87 3.19 -21.79
N ARG A 164 -1.06 2.76 -22.75
CA ARG A 164 -1.43 1.70 -23.69
C ARG A 164 -1.54 0.35 -22.99
N VAL A 165 -0.68 0.11 -21.99
CA VAL A 165 -0.68 -1.12 -21.20
C VAL A 165 -0.78 -0.77 -19.72
N ILE A 166 -1.63 -1.50 -19.01
CA ILE A 166 -1.76 -1.43 -17.55
C ILE A 166 -1.46 -2.80 -16.99
N ILE A 167 -0.57 -2.88 -16.01
CA ILE A 167 -0.19 -4.11 -15.32
C ILE A 167 -0.47 -3.94 -13.84
N THR A 168 -1.37 -4.74 -13.29
CA THR A 168 -1.75 -4.64 -11.88
C THR A 168 -1.92 -6.01 -11.25
N ASN A 169 -1.77 -6.08 -9.93
CA ASN A 169 -2.03 -7.28 -9.14
C ASN A 169 -3.26 -7.16 -8.23
N ASP A 170 -3.97 -6.04 -8.31
CA ASP A 170 -5.17 -5.74 -7.54
C ASP A 170 -6.20 -5.06 -8.44
N CYS A 171 -7.40 -4.78 -7.93
CA CYS A 171 -8.40 -4.04 -8.68
C CYS A 171 -8.03 -2.57 -8.82
N LEU A 172 -8.28 -2.01 -9.99
CA LEU A 172 -8.25 -0.58 -10.23
C LEU A 172 -9.49 0.08 -9.60
N PRO A 173 -9.56 1.41 -9.50
CA PRO A 173 -10.75 2.08 -8.95
C PRO A 173 -12.03 1.67 -9.68
N ILE A 174 -13.13 1.51 -8.93
CA ILE A 174 -14.42 1.03 -9.48
C ILE A 174 -14.96 1.90 -10.63
N TRP A 175 -14.67 3.20 -10.61
CA TRP A 175 -15.06 4.14 -11.67
C TRP A 175 -14.20 4.04 -12.94
N TRP A 176 -13.06 3.32 -12.89
CA TRP A 176 -12.21 3.20 -14.06
C TRP A 176 -12.82 2.28 -15.11
N ALA A 177 -12.80 2.75 -16.34
CA ALA A 177 -13.20 1.97 -17.51
C ALA A 177 -12.07 1.98 -18.55
N LYS A 178 -11.77 0.79 -19.08
CA LYS A 178 -10.77 0.59 -20.13
C LYS A 178 -11.18 1.33 -21.40
N ARG A 179 -10.25 2.09 -21.96
CA ARG A 179 -10.46 2.75 -23.25
C ARG A 179 -10.13 1.80 -24.40
N PRO A 180 -10.75 1.98 -25.58
CA PRO A 180 -10.35 1.26 -26.79
C PRO A 180 -8.85 1.40 -27.05
N GLY A 181 -8.17 0.28 -27.32
CA GLY A 181 -6.72 0.22 -27.53
C GLY A 181 -5.87 0.08 -26.27
N GLN A 182 -6.41 0.24 -25.07
CA GLN A 182 -5.70 -0.15 -23.85
C GLN A 182 -5.68 -1.67 -23.68
N ARG A 183 -4.60 -2.18 -23.05
CA ARG A 183 -4.45 -3.58 -22.66
C ARG A 183 -4.20 -3.69 -21.17
N VAL A 184 -4.85 -4.65 -20.54
CA VAL A 184 -4.74 -4.87 -19.08
C VAL A 184 -4.23 -6.27 -18.82
N LEU A 185 -3.06 -6.36 -18.18
CA LEU A 185 -2.54 -7.58 -17.59
C LEU A 185 -2.85 -7.58 -16.09
N GLN A 186 -3.69 -8.51 -15.66
CA GLN A 186 -3.93 -8.80 -14.27
C GLN A 186 -3.01 -9.93 -13.82
N THR A 187 -2.04 -9.61 -12.96
CA THR A 187 -1.11 -10.61 -12.45
C THR A 187 -1.65 -11.34 -11.24
N TRP A 188 -2.70 -10.80 -10.63
CA TRP A 188 -3.16 -11.21 -9.32
C TRP A 188 -2.00 -11.22 -8.31
N HIS A 189 -2.20 -11.77 -7.12
CA HIS A 189 -1.19 -11.72 -6.05
C HIS A 189 -1.04 -13.04 -5.28
N GLY A 190 -1.56 -14.12 -5.82
CA GLY A 190 -1.37 -15.46 -5.24
C GLY A 190 -2.43 -16.46 -5.70
N THR A 191 -2.11 -17.73 -5.51
CA THR A 191 -3.07 -18.83 -5.69
C THR A 191 -4.08 -18.81 -4.56
N PRO A 192 -5.40 -18.76 -4.85
CA PRO A 192 -6.41 -18.81 -3.82
C PRO A 192 -6.35 -20.14 -3.05
N ILE A 193 -6.02 -20.08 -1.77
CA ILE A 193 -6.12 -21.21 -0.83
C ILE A 193 -7.48 -21.16 -0.13
N LYS A 194 -7.88 -19.97 0.30
CA LYS A 194 -9.22 -19.70 0.83
C LYS A 194 -10.19 -19.43 -0.31
N ARG A 195 -11.45 -19.76 -0.13
CA ARG A 195 -12.52 -19.32 -1.02
C ARG A 195 -12.61 -17.79 -0.96
N LEU A 196 -12.63 -17.13 -2.10
CA LEU A 196 -12.69 -15.68 -2.21
C LEU A 196 -13.70 -15.27 -3.30
N GLY A 197 -14.07 -14.00 -3.35
CA GLY A 197 -14.96 -13.46 -4.36
C GLY A 197 -16.28 -14.22 -4.41
N HIS A 198 -16.66 -14.68 -5.60
CA HIS A 198 -17.91 -15.43 -5.84
C HIS A 198 -17.92 -16.84 -5.23
N ASP A 199 -16.77 -17.42 -4.94
CA ASP A 199 -16.67 -18.74 -4.30
C ASP A 199 -16.75 -18.69 -2.77
N ALA A 200 -16.73 -17.50 -2.18
CA ALA A 200 -16.85 -17.31 -0.74
C ALA A 200 -18.26 -17.67 -0.24
N ALA A 201 -18.38 -18.06 1.02
CA ALA A 201 -19.67 -18.28 1.63
C ALA A 201 -20.52 -17.00 1.60
N PRO A 202 -21.86 -17.12 1.51
CA PRO A 202 -22.75 -15.96 1.53
C PRO A 202 -22.45 -15.03 2.71
N GLY A 203 -22.25 -13.74 2.44
CA GLY A 203 -21.91 -12.73 3.46
C GLY A 203 -20.44 -12.68 3.90
N ALA A 204 -19.59 -13.62 3.50
CA ALA A 204 -18.16 -13.60 3.82
C ALA A 204 -17.35 -12.60 2.98
N THR A 205 -17.92 -12.12 1.88
CA THR A 205 -17.31 -11.09 1.02
C THR A 205 -18.25 -9.90 0.93
N SER A 206 -17.70 -8.68 1.05
CA SER A 206 -18.52 -7.47 0.95
C SER A 206 -19.11 -7.32 -0.46
N LEU A 207 -20.34 -6.80 -0.55
CA LEU A 207 -20.99 -6.53 -1.84
C LEU A 207 -20.21 -5.51 -2.68
N THR A 208 -19.56 -4.53 -2.03
CA THR A 208 -18.71 -3.55 -2.71
C THR A 208 -17.54 -4.23 -3.40
N TYR A 209 -16.89 -5.20 -2.74
CA TYR A 209 -15.79 -5.95 -3.34
C TYR A 209 -16.25 -6.82 -4.53
N LEU A 210 -17.42 -7.49 -4.42
CA LEU A 210 -17.99 -8.26 -5.52
C LEU A 210 -18.31 -7.35 -6.72
N ARG A 211 -18.98 -6.23 -6.49
CA ARG A 211 -19.26 -5.24 -7.55
C ARG A 211 -17.98 -4.73 -8.22
N MET A 212 -16.91 -4.53 -7.45
CA MET A 212 -15.63 -4.11 -7.99
C MET A 212 -15.01 -5.19 -8.88
N ILE A 213 -15.05 -6.45 -8.48
CA ILE A 213 -14.61 -7.59 -9.30
C ILE A 213 -15.43 -7.67 -10.58
N ASP A 214 -16.77 -7.63 -10.48
CA ASP A 214 -17.69 -7.72 -11.62
C ASP A 214 -17.47 -6.61 -12.64
N ALA A 215 -17.15 -5.41 -12.17
CA ALA A 215 -16.82 -4.28 -13.04
C ALA A 215 -15.44 -4.42 -13.69
N GLN A 216 -14.46 -5.03 -13.01
CA GLN A 216 -13.06 -5.06 -13.45
C GLN A 216 -12.70 -6.29 -14.26
N ALA A 217 -13.16 -7.49 -13.86
CA ALA A 217 -12.74 -8.73 -14.50
C ALA A 217 -13.03 -8.77 -16.03
N PRO A 218 -14.17 -8.28 -16.54
CA PRO A 218 -14.42 -8.23 -17.99
C PRO A 218 -13.46 -7.32 -18.77
N GLN A 219 -12.75 -6.43 -18.08
CA GLN A 219 -11.84 -5.47 -18.69
C GLN A 219 -10.39 -5.95 -18.78
N TRP A 220 -10.06 -7.09 -18.17
CA TRP A 220 -8.72 -7.67 -18.25
C TRP A 220 -8.54 -8.40 -19.59
N ASP A 221 -7.43 -8.14 -20.28
CA ASP A 221 -7.09 -8.83 -21.53
C ASP A 221 -6.34 -10.14 -21.27
N LEU A 222 -5.66 -10.23 -20.12
CA LEU A 222 -4.93 -11.43 -19.72
C LEU A 222 -4.88 -11.53 -18.19
N LEU A 223 -5.16 -12.70 -17.66
CA LEU A 223 -4.99 -13.05 -16.25
C LEU A 223 -3.82 -14.03 -16.11
N LEU A 224 -2.90 -13.74 -15.17
CA LEU A 224 -1.81 -14.64 -14.82
C LEU A 224 -2.24 -15.60 -13.71
N ALA A 225 -2.02 -16.91 -13.92
CA ALA A 225 -2.24 -17.94 -12.91
C ALA A 225 -0.99 -18.81 -12.77
N GLN A 226 -0.63 -19.19 -11.54
CA GLN A 226 0.60 -19.94 -11.26
C GLN A 226 0.53 -21.41 -11.69
N SER A 227 -0.67 -21.96 -11.78
CA SER A 227 -0.93 -23.35 -12.15
C SER A 227 -2.34 -23.50 -12.74
N ARG A 228 -2.64 -24.64 -13.33
CA ARG A 228 -4.00 -24.95 -13.81
C ARG A 228 -5.03 -24.90 -12.68
N SER A 229 -4.70 -25.44 -11.50
CA SER A 229 -5.59 -25.35 -10.34
C SER A 229 -5.80 -23.90 -9.86
N ALA A 230 -4.76 -23.04 -9.95
CA ALA A 230 -4.90 -21.62 -9.66
C ALA A 230 -5.78 -20.91 -10.70
N GLU A 231 -5.61 -21.25 -11.99
CA GLU A 231 -6.46 -20.74 -13.07
C GLU A 231 -7.94 -21.01 -12.81
N GLU A 232 -8.28 -22.28 -12.57
CA GLU A 232 -9.67 -22.70 -12.31
C GLU A 232 -10.29 -21.92 -11.14
N ARG A 233 -9.56 -21.83 -10.03
CA ARG A 233 -10.02 -21.12 -8.83
C ARG A 233 -10.15 -19.61 -9.06
N LEU A 234 -9.18 -18.99 -9.73
CA LEU A 234 -9.25 -17.55 -10.03
C LEU A 234 -10.39 -17.23 -11.00
N ARG A 235 -10.57 -18.04 -12.03
CA ARG A 235 -11.69 -17.85 -12.97
C ARG A 235 -13.03 -17.93 -12.27
N SER A 236 -13.24 -18.94 -11.42
CA SER A 236 -14.46 -19.10 -10.65
C SER A 236 -14.66 -17.94 -9.67
N ALA A 237 -13.68 -17.69 -8.82
CA ALA A 237 -13.76 -16.69 -7.76
C ALA A 237 -13.95 -15.26 -8.26
N LEU A 238 -13.39 -14.93 -9.43
CA LEU A 238 -13.42 -13.58 -10.01
C LEU A 238 -14.43 -13.43 -11.15
N GLY A 239 -15.17 -14.50 -11.51
CA GLY A 239 -16.10 -14.49 -12.64
C GLY A 239 -15.38 -14.21 -13.98
N TYR A 240 -14.08 -14.53 -14.08
CA TYR A 240 -13.28 -14.18 -15.25
C TYR A 240 -13.39 -15.22 -16.35
N THR A 241 -13.75 -14.77 -17.54
CA THR A 241 -13.96 -15.63 -18.72
C THR A 241 -12.93 -15.42 -19.83
N GLY A 242 -12.07 -14.42 -19.69
CA GLY A 242 -11.08 -14.06 -20.70
C GLY A 242 -9.85 -15.00 -20.77
N PRO A 243 -8.83 -14.63 -21.56
CA PRO A 243 -7.59 -15.40 -21.70
C PRO A 243 -6.79 -15.48 -20.39
N THR A 244 -6.18 -16.64 -20.14
CA THR A 244 -5.32 -16.86 -18.97
C THR A 244 -3.96 -17.36 -19.44
N TRP A 245 -2.90 -16.85 -18.83
CA TRP A 245 -1.56 -17.42 -18.97
C TRP A 245 -1.20 -18.17 -17.71
N VAL A 246 -0.96 -19.47 -17.85
CA VAL A 246 -0.49 -20.32 -16.75
C VAL A 246 1.03 -20.34 -16.77
N GLY A 247 1.64 -19.77 -15.73
CA GLY A 247 3.08 -19.65 -15.62
C GLY A 247 3.52 -19.12 -14.26
N GLU A 248 4.81 -19.03 -14.03
CA GLU A 248 5.33 -18.52 -12.76
C GLU A 248 4.96 -17.06 -12.53
N TYR A 249 4.72 -16.73 -11.26
CA TYR A 249 4.59 -15.32 -10.88
C TYR A 249 5.95 -14.62 -11.00
N PRO A 250 6.06 -13.50 -11.73
CA PRO A 250 7.33 -12.79 -11.93
C PRO A 250 8.05 -12.43 -10.62
N ARG A 251 7.32 -12.19 -9.53
CA ARG A 251 7.88 -11.94 -8.21
C ARG A 251 8.71 -13.11 -7.66
N ASN A 252 8.51 -14.32 -8.15
CA ASN A 252 9.22 -15.52 -7.72
C ASN A 252 10.55 -15.75 -8.49
N ALA A 253 10.83 -14.97 -9.53
CA ALA A 253 12.06 -15.10 -10.30
C ALA A 253 13.35 -15.15 -9.45
N PRO A 254 13.50 -14.42 -8.33
CA PRO A 254 14.68 -14.55 -7.46
C PRO A 254 14.83 -15.94 -6.83
N LEU A 255 13.77 -16.73 -6.67
CA LEU A 255 13.81 -18.06 -6.08
C LEU A 255 14.36 -19.11 -7.05
N THR A 256 14.17 -18.90 -8.35
CA THR A 256 14.59 -19.78 -9.44
C THR A 256 15.86 -19.27 -10.15
N ALA A 257 16.41 -18.14 -9.71
CA ALA A 257 17.65 -17.57 -10.24
C ALA A 257 18.84 -18.54 -10.04
N ASP A 258 19.91 -18.33 -10.79
CA ASP A 258 21.13 -19.14 -10.66
C ASP A 258 21.71 -19.07 -9.22
N PRO A 259 22.50 -20.07 -8.80
CA PRO A 259 23.01 -20.15 -7.42
C PRO A 259 23.81 -18.92 -6.98
N ARG A 260 24.56 -18.27 -7.88
CA ARG A 260 25.36 -17.07 -7.56
C ARG A 260 24.47 -15.89 -7.29
N ALA A 261 23.45 -15.68 -8.13
CA ALA A 261 22.46 -14.60 -7.95
C ALA A 261 21.65 -14.80 -6.66
N ARG A 262 21.24 -16.03 -6.33
CA ARG A 262 20.58 -16.36 -5.07
C ARG A 262 21.48 -16.09 -3.86
N ALA A 263 22.74 -16.49 -3.91
CA ALA A 263 23.70 -16.21 -2.85
C ALA A 263 23.94 -14.71 -2.66
N ALA A 264 24.03 -13.95 -3.75
CA ALA A 264 24.16 -12.50 -3.69
C ALA A 264 22.93 -11.82 -3.05
N THR A 265 21.73 -12.25 -3.45
CA THR A 265 20.46 -11.78 -2.86
C THR A 265 20.39 -12.13 -1.38
N ARG A 266 20.75 -13.37 -0.99
CA ARG A 266 20.79 -13.79 0.42
C ARG A 266 21.70 -12.89 1.24
N ARG A 267 22.94 -12.66 0.81
CA ARG A 267 23.89 -11.79 1.53
C ARG A 267 23.36 -10.36 1.70
N ARG A 268 22.86 -9.76 0.60
CA ARG A 268 22.28 -8.41 0.64
C ARG A 268 21.12 -8.33 1.63
N THR A 269 20.14 -9.23 1.55
CA THR A 269 18.97 -9.22 2.44
C THR A 269 19.39 -9.41 3.91
N ARG A 270 20.37 -10.29 4.19
CA ARG A 270 20.88 -10.46 5.56
C ARG A 270 21.56 -9.20 6.06
N ALA A 271 22.38 -8.56 5.25
CA ALA A 271 23.05 -7.31 5.61
C ALA A 271 22.02 -6.19 5.87
N GLU A 272 21.01 -6.04 5.02
CA GLU A 272 19.93 -5.06 5.18
C GLU A 272 19.13 -5.26 6.48
N LEU A 273 18.96 -6.52 6.91
CA LEU A 273 18.22 -6.88 8.12
C LEU A 273 19.13 -7.05 9.37
N GLY A 274 20.44 -6.84 9.25
CA GLY A 274 21.40 -7.04 10.34
C GLY A 274 21.53 -8.49 10.81
N ILE A 275 21.28 -9.47 9.93
CA ILE A 275 21.31 -10.90 10.26
C ILE A 275 22.70 -11.47 9.97
N PRO A 276 23.38 -12.11 10.92
CA PRO A 276 24.65 -12.80 10.68
C PRO A 276 24.53 -13.85 9.58
N ASP A 277 25.60 -14.02 8.78
CA ASP A 277 25.57 -14.90 7.59
C ASP A 277 25.30 -16.36 7.91
N ASP A 278 25.73 -16.85 9.06
CA ASP A 278 25.65 -18.21 9.55
C ASP A 278 24.41 -18.47 10.44
N ALA A 279 23.74 -17.40 10.94
CA ALA A 279 22.61 -17.55 11.82
C ALA A 279 21.44 -18.25 11.11
N PRO A 280 20.79 -19.24 11.74
CA PRO A 280 19.51 -19.75 11.27
C PRO A 280 18.44 -18.67 11.32
N VAL A 281 17.47 -18.70 10.39
CA VAL A 281 16.39 -17.72 10.32
C VAL A 281 15.05 -18.43 10.29
N VAL A 282 14.16 -18.01 11.16
CA VAL A 282 12.75 -18.44 11.17
C VAL A 282 11.85 -17.25 10.83
N LEU A 283 11.04 -17.37 9.77
CA LEU A 283 10.04 -16.39 9.41
C LEU A 283 8.67 -16.80 9.93
N LEU A 284 8.09 -15.99 10.80
CA LEU A 284 6.71 -16.11 11.26
C LEU A 284 5.85 -15.07 10.54
N ALA A 285 5.05 -15.53 9.58
CA ALA A 285 4.21 -14.68 8.75
C ALA A 285 2.77 -15.21 8.67
N PRO A 286 2.00 -15.18 9.77
CA PRO A 286 0.64 -15.67 9.78
C PRO A 286 -0.28 -14.82 8.92
N THR A 287 -1.30 -15.46 8.34
CA THR A 287 -2.38 -14.75 7.65
C THR A 287 -3.32 -14.08 8.66
N TRP A 288 -4.02 -13.04 8.23
CA TRP A 288 -5.02 -12.37 9.05
C TRP A 288 -6.23 -13.27 9.37
N ARG A 289 -6.87 -12.99 10.49
CA ARG A 289 -8.11 -13.65 10.93
C ARG A 289 -9.12 -12.58 11.29
N GLU A 290 -10.39 -12.77 10.88
CA GLU A 290 -11.46 -11.80 11.14
C GLU A 290 -11.72 -11.57 12.61
N GLU A 291 -11.61 -12.63 13.41
CA GLU A 291 -11.84 -12.61 14.86
C GLU A 291 -10.79 -11.76 15.62
N LEU A 292 -9.71 -11.37 14.96
CA LEU A 292 -8.60 -10.60 15.56
C LEU A 292 -8.47 -9.18 14.95
N ARG A 293 -9.56 -8.63 14.42
CA ARG A 293 -9.59 -7.26 13.87
C ARG A 293 -9.30 -6.17 14.90
N ASP A 294 -9.56 -6.43 16.18
CA ASP A 294 -9.54 -5.41 17.23
C ASP A 294 -8.18 -5.21 17.92
N GLY A 295 -7.09 -5.30 17.17
CA GLY A 295 -5.82 -4.70 17.60
C GLY A 295 -4.84 -5.59 18.35
N GLU A 296 -5.15 -6.85 18.65
CA GLU A 296 -4.15 -7.76 19.17
C GLU A 296 -3.43 -8.51 18.05
N SER A 297 -2.09 -8.42 18.05
CA SER A 297 -1.26 -9.12 17.08
C SER A 297 -1.51 -10.63 17.14
N SER A 298 -2.08 -11.20 16.08
CA SER A 298 -2.28 -12.65 15.97
C SER A 298 -0.97 -13.45 16.05
N ILE A 299 0.17 -12.81 15.83
CA ILE A 299 1.50 -13.44 15.83
C ILE A 299 1.86 -13.89 17.26
N THR A 300 1.75 -12.99 18.24
CA THR A 300 2.13 -13.25 19.62
C THR A 300 1.23 -14.27 20.32
N ARG A 301 -0.01 -14.43 19.83
CA ARG A 301 -0.94 -15.45 20.35
C ARG A 301 -0.70 -16.85 19.77
N LEU A 302 -0.16 -16.93 18.55
CA LEU A 302 0.01 -18.21 17.87
C LEU A 302 1.35 -18.87 18.19
N VAL A 303 2.39 -18.05 18.36
CA VAL A 303 3.76 -18.55 18.59
C VAL A 303 4.50 -17.59 19.50
N ASP A 304 5.12 -18.13 20.54
CA ASP A 304 6.09 -17.43 21.37
C ASP A 304 7.42 -17.32 20.60
N ALA A 305 7.61 -16.17 19.93
CA ALA A 305 8.77 -15.93 19.10
C ALA A 305 10.08 -15.89 19.91
N GLU A 306 10.03 -15.40 21.16
CA GLU A 306 11.20 -15.37 22.04
C GLU A 306 11.61 -16.78 22.46
N ARG A 307 10.64 -17.62 22.75
CA ARG A 307 10.89 -19.02 23.04
C ARG A 307 11.50 -19.75 21.85
N VAL A 308 10.94 -19.53 20.62
CA VAL A 308 11.52 -20.10 19.39
C VAL A 308 12.96 -19.64 19.21
N ALA A 309 13.26 -18.35 19.39
CA ALA A 309 14.61 -17.83 19.26
C ALA A 309 15.56 -18.48 20.29
N ARG A 310 15.14 -18.57 21.56
CA ARG A 310 15.96 -19.19 22.63
C ARG A 310 16.23 -20.67 22.40
N GLU A 311 15.20 -21.43 22.01
CA GLU A 311 15.33 -22.89 21.84
C GLU A 311 16.10 -23.28 20.57
N THR A 312 16.05 -22.44 19.52
CA THR A 312 16.66 -22.77 18.22
C THR A 312 17.95 -22.01 17.94
N GLY A 313 18.27 -20.97 18.70
CA GLY A 313 19.35 -20.04 18.39
C GLY A 313 19.13 -19.25 17.10
N ALA A 314 17.91 -19.24 16.56
CA ALA A 314 17.58 -18.57 15.31
C ALA A 314 17.24 -17.10 15.49
N VAL A 315 17.52 -16.30 14.46
CA VAL A 315 16.93 -14.97 14.30
C VAL A 315 15.48 -15.17 13.85
N VAL A 316 14.53 -14.68 14.65
CA VAL A 316 13.11 -14.79 14.32
C VAL A 316 12.61 -13.50 13.69
N LEU A 317 12.15 -13.60 12.45
CA LEU A 317 11.52 -12.50 11.72
C LEU A 317 10.00 -12.58 11.88
N LEU A 318 9.40 -11.50 12.37
CA LEU A 318 7.96 -11.38 12.54
C LEU A 318 7.38 -10.50 11.45
N ARG A 319 6.44 -11.03 10.63
CA ARG A 319 5.73 -10.26 9.62
C ARG A 319 4.23 -10.35 9.85
N GLY A 320 3.67 -9.34 10.53
CA GLY A 320 2.21 -9.22 10.66
C GLY A 320 1.53 -8.92 9.32
N HIS A 321 0.29 -9.38 9.17
CA HIS A 321 -0.54 -8.97 8.06
C HIS A 321 -0.95 -7.50 8.25
N HIS A 322 -1.05 -6.72 7.16
CA HIS A 322 -1.39 -5.29 7.24
C HIS A 322 -2.76 -5.03 7.90
N MET A 323 -3.71 -6.00 7.82
CA MET A 323 -5.01 -5.93 8.49
C MET A 323 -4.94 -6.17 10.01
N ASN A 324 -3.83 -6.72 10.52
CA ASN A 324 -3.59 -6.98 11.93
C ASN A 324 -2.52 -6.05 12.51
N ARG A 325 -2.30 -4.87 11.95
CA ARG A 325 -1.48 -3.86 12.61
C ARG A 325 -2.18 -3.46 13.89
N PRO A 326 -1.50 -3.49 15.06
CA PRO A 326 -2.06 -2.89 16.26
C PRO A 326 -2.42 -1.46 15.89
N ALA A 327 -3.65 -1.07 16.17
CA ALA A 327 -4.07 0.31 16.06
C ALA A 327 -3.27 1.10 17.10
N LEU A 328 -2.11 1.60 16.72
CA LEU A 328 -1.47 2.68 17.43
C LEU A 328 -2.40 3.90 17.25
N GLY A 329 -3.50 3.92 18.03
CA GLY A 329 -4.36 5.08 18.20
C GLY A 329 -4.98 5.69 16.94
N ALA A 330 -5.14 4.94 15.86
CA ALA A 330 -5.92 5.41 14.72
C ALA A 330 -7.41 5.28 15.02
N PRO A 331 -8.22 6.33 14.87
CA PRO A 331 -9.65 6.13 14.77
C PRO A 331 -9.91 5.21 13.57
N SER A 332 -10.70 4.18 13.79
CA SER A 332 -11.26 3.33 12.75
C SER A 332 -12.10 4.22 11.82
N GLY A 333 -11.58 4.49 10.65
CA GLY A 333 -12.21 5.30 9.62
C GLY A 333 -11.17 5.51 8.53
N ASP A 334 -11.04 4.55 7.60
CA ASP A 334 -10.66 4.90 6.25
C ASP A 334 -11.59 6.05 5.85
N PRO A 335 -11.09 7.17 5.34
CA PRO A 335 -11.97 8.11 4.70
C PRO A 335 -12.56 7.36 3.51
N GLU A 336 -13.79 6.87 3.69
CA GLU A 336 -14.58 6.26 2.63
C GLU A 336 -14.45 7.16 1.41
N LEU A 337 -13.87 6.61 0.36
CA LEU A 337 -14.01 7.18 -0.97
C LEU A 337 -15.53 7.22 -1.20
N PRO A 338 -16.13 8.37 -1.47
CA PRO A 338 -17.55 8.44 -1.74
C PRO A 338 -17.87 7.47 -2.88
N GLU A 339 -18.92 6.67 -2.66
CA GLU A 339 -19.61 5.87 -3.67
C GLU A 339 -19.99 6.71 -4.90
#